data_cdf403f62b9c9c8610aa990c1268ed21
#
_entry.id   cdf403f62b9c9c8610aa990c1268ed21
#
_cell.length_a   1.000
_cell.length_b   1.000
_cell.length_c   1.000
_cell.angle_alpha   90.00
_cell.angle_beta   90.00
_cell.angle_gamma   90.00
#
_symmetry.space_group_name_H-M   'P 1'
#
loop_
_entity.id
_entity.type
_entity.pdbx_description
1 polymer ?
#
loop_
_entity_poly.entity_id
_entity_poly.type
_entity_poly.pdbx_seq_one_letter_code
_entity_poly.pdbx_strand_id
1 'polypeptide(L)'
;MKVLFMCTANSCRSILSEAMFNHLAPAGFEAVSAGSFPKGQVLPRSLTTLQTAGIATDGLSSKGNDAFADSPPDIVITVCDKAAGETCPVYFGPALKAHWGLEDPSDVSGSEEQITAAFNATLATIETRCRAFLQLPFERLDAAALQRELERIATL
;
A
#
# COMPACT_ATOMS: atom_id res chain seq x y z
N MET A 1 -14.67 3.11 5.52
CA MET A 1 -14.03 1.97 4.85
C MET A 1 -12.56 1.93 5.21
N LYS A 2 -12.08 0.78 5.66
CA LYS A 2 -10.70 0.56 6.06
C LYS A 2 -10.00 -0.33 5.04
N VAL A 3 -8.86 0.12 4.52
CA VAL A 3 -8.03 -0.62 3.56
C VAL A 3 -6.71 -0.99 4.25
N LEU A 4 -6.35 -2.27 4.20
CA LEU A 4 -5.07 -2.77 4.70
C LEU A 4 -4.14 -3.04 3.52
N PHE A 5 -3.01 -2.34 3.48
CA PHE A 5 -1.93 -2.63 2.54
C PHE A 5 -0.93 -3.57 3.18
N MET A 6 -0.63 -4.68 2.52
CA MET A 6 0.26 -5.72 3.04
C MET A 6 1.45 -5.94 2.11
N CYS A 7 2.62 -6.04 2.71
CA CYS A 7 3.82 -6.56 2.08
C CYS A 7 4.57 -7.44 3.07
N THR A 8 5.79 -7.86 2.78
CA THR A 8 6.54 -8.74 3.67
C THR A 8 7.08 -7.99 4.89
N ALA A 9 7.88 -6.96 4.67
CA ALA A 9 8.63 -6.29 5.73
C ALA A 9 7.91 -5.12 6.39
N ASN A 10 6.84 -4.60 5.78
CA ASN A 10 6.15 -3.39 6.22
C ASN A 10 7.13 -2.25 6.53
N SER A 11 8.01 -1.97 5.59
CA SER A 11 9.02 -0.92 5.74
C SER A 11 9.07 0.07 4.59
N CYS A 12 8.55 -0.28 3.42
CA CYS A 12 8.61 0.56 2.22
C CYS A 12 7.27 0.60 1.47
N ARG A 13 6.99 -0.35 0.58
CA ARG A 13 5.84 -0.28 -0.35
C ARG A 13 4.50 -0.14 0.36
N SER A 14 4.23 -0.92 1.38
CA SER A 14 2.97 -0.82 2.14
C SER A 14 2.90 0.46 2.98
N ILE A 15 4.02 0.94 3.47
CA ILE A 15 4.12 2.21 4.20
C ILE A 15 3.82 3.39 3.26
N LEU A 16 4.44 3.40 2.08
CA LEU A 16 4.17 4.44 1.06
C LEU A 16 2.69 4.42 0.66
N SER A 17 2.11 3.24 0.50
CA SER A 17 0.70 3.07 0.14
C SER A 17 -0.23 3.60 1.23
N GLU A 18 0.01 3.26 2.48
CA GLU A 18 -0.77 3.75 3.62
C GLU A 18 -0.73 5.28 3.68
N ALA A 19 0.46 5.86 3.63
CA ALA A 19 0.63 7.30 3.76
C ALA A 19 -0.01 8.07 2.60
N MET A 20 0.18 7.60 1.37
CA MET A 20 -0.43 8.23 0.18
C MET A 20 -1.95 8.13 0.23
N PHE A 21 -2.49 6.97 0.57
CA PHE A 21 -3.94 6.78 0.65
C PHE A 21 -4.54 7.77 1.67
N ASN A 22 -3.98 7.83 2.88
CA ASN A 22 -4.49 8.72 3.93
C ASN A 22 -4.32 10.18 3.58
N HIS A 23 -3.29 10.53 2.81
CA HIS A 23 -3.09 11.89 2.32
C HIS A 23 -4.22 12.33 1.37
N LEU A 24 -4.73 11.41 0.57
CA LEU A 24 -5.77 11.68 -0.44
C LEU A 24 -7.19 11.40 0.07
N ALA A 25 -7.34 10.59 1.11
CA ALA A 25 -8.63 10.05 1.52
C ALA A 25 -9.55 11.12 2.11
N PRO A 26 -10.82 11.16 1.67
CA PRO A 26 -11.85 11.96 2.34
C PRO A 26 -12.32 11.27 3.62
N ALA A 27 -13.18 11.95 4.38
CA ALA A 27 -13.79 11.39 5.58
C ALA A 27 -14.50 10.06 5.25
N GLY A 28 -14.37 9.09 6.14
CA GLY A 28 -14.95 7.76 5.97
C GLY A 28 -14.02 6.73 5.35
N PHE A 29 -12.84 7.14 4.90
CA PHE A 29 -11.82 6.24 4.34
C PHE A 29 -10.53 6.35 5.14
N GLU A 30 -9.95 5.21 5.47
CA GLU A 30 -8.62 5.18 6.10
C GLU A 30 -7.84 3.97 5.57
N ALA A 31 -6.53 4.09 5.58
CA ALA A 31 -5.62 2.99 5.28
C ALA A 31 -4.74 2.69 6.47
N VAL A 32 -4.41 1.42 6.60
CA VAL A 32 -3.41 0.89 7.52
C VAL A 32 -2.48 -0.03 6.74
N SER A 33 -1.36 -0.41 7.31
CA SER A 33 -0.43 -1.33 6.67
C SER A 33 0.12 -2.34 7.66
N ALA A 34 0.54 -3.50 7.14
CA ALA A 34 1.15 -4.55 7.93
C ALA A 34 2.07 -5.41 7.05
N GLY A 35 2.91 -6.21 7.70
CA GLY A 35 3.78 -7.16 7.02
C GLY A 35 3.68 -8.55 7.65
N SER A 36 3.96 -9.58 6.85
CA SER A 36 4.02 -10.96 7.34
C SER A 36 5.28 -11.21 8.19
N PHE A 37 6.36 -10.50 7.89
CA PHE A 37 7.62 -10.52 8.65
C PHE A 37 8.12 -9.09 8.84
N PRO A 38 7.48 -8.32 9.74
CA PRO A 38 7.80 -6.90 9.90
C PRO A 38 9.22 -6.71 10.41
N LYS A 39 9.91 -5.74 9.81
CA LYS A 39 11.28 -5.38 10.25
C LYS A 39 11.28 -4.64 11.59
N GLY A 40 10.15 -4.13 12.03
CA GLY A 40 10.04 -3.34 13.25
C GLY A 40 10.46 -1.88 13.08
N GLN A 41 10.94 -1.50 11.91
CA GLN A 41 11.39 -0.14 11.60
C GLN A 41 11.04 0.23 10.17
N VAL A 42 10.47 1.41 9.98
CA VAL A 42 10.19 1.97 8.66
C VAL A 42 11.53 2.39 8.02
N LEU A 43 11.68 2.08 6.74
CA LEU A 43 12.89 2.44 5.99
C LEU A 43 13.04 3.97 5.94
N PRO A 44 14.20 4.55 6.36
CA PRO A 44 14.36 6.00 6.36
C PRO A 44 14.11 6.67 5.01
N ARG A 45 14.47 6.03 3.91
CA ARG A 45 14.24 6.56 2.57
C ARG A 45 12.75 6.63 2.21
N SER A 46 11.93 5.74 2.76
CA SER A 46 10.47 5.83 2.62
C SER A 46 9.94 7.12 3.25
N LEU A 47 10.41 7.43 4.45
CA LEU A 47 10.04 8.67 5.15
C LEU A 47 10.49 9.91 4.38
N THR A 48 11.74 9.91 3.89
CA THR A 48 12.28 11.03 3.11
C THR A 48 11.48 11.25 1.83
N THR A 49 11.12 10.18 1.13
CA THR A 49 10.32 10.25 -0.10
C THR A 49 8.96 10.90 0.17
N LEU A 50 8.29 10.47 1.24
CA LEU A 50 6.99 11.03 1.64
C LEU A 50 7.11 12.50 2.04
N GLN A 51 8.09 12.85 2.86
CA GLN A 51 8.32 14.22 3.33
C GLN A 51 8.60 15.16 2.16
N THR A 52 9.42 14.72 1.20
CA THR A 52 9.73 15.52 0.01
C THR A 52 8.48 15.75 -0.84
N ALA A 53 7.55 14.80 -0.86
CA ALA A 53 6.27 14.94 -1.56
C ALA A 53 5.21 15.70 -0.77
N GLY A 54 5.52 16.18 0.43
CA GLY A 54 4.59 16.92 1.28
C GLY A 54 3.55 16.04 1.98
N ILE A 55 3.83 14.76 2.15
CA ILE A 55 2.93 13.79 2.78
C ILE A 55 3.35 13.56 4.21
N ALA A 56 2.38 13.64 5.16
CA ALA A 56 2.64 13.43 6.57
C ALA A 56 3.10 12.00 6.85
N THR A 57 4.08 11.87 7.75
CA THR A 57 4.66 10.58 8.14
C THR A 57 4.31 10.20 9.60
N ASP A 58 3.48 10.98 10.24
CA ASP A 58 3.08 10.74 11.63
C ASP A 58 2.34 9.40 11.77
N GLY A 59 2.69 8.64 12.78
CA GLY A 59 2.02 7.38 13.09
C GLY A 59 2.43 6.20 12.22
N LEU A 60 3.32 6.36 11.25
CA LEU A 60 3.82 5.25 10.44
C LEU A 60 4.75 4.36 11.26
N SER A 61 4.49 3.06 11.23
CA SER A 61 5.30 2.06 11.95
C SER A 61 5.30 0.73 11.23
N SER A 62 6.36 -0.02 11.37
CA SER A 62 6.46 -1.40 10.86
C SER A 62 5.83 -2.35 11.88
N LYS A 63 4.85 -3.13 11.45
CA LYS A 63 4.04 -3.98 12.33
C LYS A 63 3.52 -5.21 11.62
N GLY A 64 3.09 -6.19 12.39
CA GLY A 64 2.56 -7.46 11.88
C GLY A 64 1.05 -7.42 11.67
N ASN A 65 0.54 -8.50 11.05
CA ASN A 65 -0.87 -8.63 10.70
C ASN A 65 -1.80 -8.63 11.91
N ASP A 66 -1.32 -9.07 13.06
CA ASP A 66 -2.09 -9.14 14.31
C ASP A 66 -2.40 -7.76 14.90
N ALA A 67 -1.72 -6.72 14.44
CA ALA A 67 -1.98 -5.36 14.90
C ALA A 67 -3.43 -4.90 14.68
N PHE A 68 -4.14 -5.52 13.74
CA PHE A 68 -5.52 -5.15 13.37
C PHE A 68 -6.53 -6.25 13.66
N ALA A 69 -6.19 -7.20 14.53
CA ALA A 69 -7.09 -8.31 14.89
C ALA A 69 -8.42 -7.83 15.48
N ASP A 70 -8.40 -6.75 16.27
CA ASP A 70 -9.59 -6.17 16.91
C ASP A 70 -10.32 -5.16 16.02
N SER A 71 -9.76 -4.79 14.88
CA SER A 71 -10.34 -3.81 13.96
C SER A 71 -10.05 -4.24 12.52
N PRO A 72 -10.72 -5.31 12.03
CA PRO A 72 -10.40 -5.89 10.73
C PRO A 72 -10.69 -4.94 9.57
N PRO A 73 -9.92 -5.03 8.48
CA PRO A 73 -10.15 -4.21 7.29
C PRO A 73 -11.34 -4.69 6.47
N ASP A 74 -11.88 -3.80 5.65
CA ASP A 74 -12.89 -4.13 4.65
C ASP A 74 -12.24 -4.68 3.37
N ILE A 75 -11.06 -4.16 3.03
CA ILE A 75 -10.31 -4.54 1.83
C ILE A 75 -8.85 -4.77 2.22
N VAL A 76 -8.27 -5.84 1.69
CA VAL A 76 -6.82 -6.12 1.82
C VAL A 76 -6.18 -6.05 0.44
N ILE A 77 -5.14 -5.25 0.32
CA ILE A 77 -4.39 -5.08 -0.93
C ILE A 77 -2.93 -5.44 -0.68
N THR A 78 -2.46 -6.50 -1.34
CA THR A 78 -1.06 -6.89 -1.29
C THR A 78 -0.26 -6.12 -2.33
N VAL A 79 0.93 -5.64 -1.95
CA VAL A 79 1.77 -4.81 -2.80
C VAL A 79 3.16 -5.42 -3.07
N CYS A 80 3.34 -6.69 -2.77
CA CYS A 80 4.58 -7.41 -3.08
C CYS A 80 4.73 -7.63 -4.59
N ASP A 81 5.94 -7.96 -5.03
CA ASP A 81 6.25 -8.18 -6.45
C ASP A 81 6.27 -9.67 -6.78
N LYS A 82 5.10 -10.21 -7.13
CA LYS A 82 4.97 -11.61 -7.55
C LYS A 82 5.75 -11.90 -8.84
N ALA A 83 5.83 -10.91 -9.73
CA ALA A 83 6.53 -11.06 -11.00
C ALA A 83 8.03 -11.27 -10.81
N ALA A 84 8.60 -10.73 -9.72
CA ALA A 84 9.99 -10.94 -9.36
C ALA A 84 10.20 -12.19 -8.48
N GLY A 85 9.16 -13.00 -8.25
CA GLY A 85 9.24 -14.21 -7.43
C GLY A 85 9.06 -13.97 -5.93
N GLU A 86 8.69 -12.78 -5.52
CA GLU A 86 8.44 -12.47 -4.11
C GLU A 86 7.18 -13.20 -3.61
N THR A 87 7.29 -13.86 -2.46
CA THR A 87 6.15 -14.50 -1.81
C THR A 87 5.25 -13.45 -1.17
N CYS A 88 4.00 -13.41 -1.61
CA CYS A 88 3.01 -12.50 -1.03
C CYS A 88 2.43 -13.06 0.26
N PRO A 89 2.19 -12.23 1.28
CA PRO A 89 1.47 -12.64 2.46
C PRO A 89 0.03 -13.04 2.13
N VAL A 90 -0.52 -13.97 2.92
CA VAL A 90 -1.91 -14.40 2.81
C VAL A 90 -2.68 -13.83 3.99
N TYR A 91 -3.82 -13.21 3.72
CA TYR A 91 -4.72 -12.71 4.74
C TYR A 91 -5.92 -13.65 4.87
N PHE A 92 -6.18 -14.14 6.08
CA PHE A 92 -7.33 -15.00 6.40
C PHE A 92 -8.42 -14.15 7.04
N GLY A 93 -9.51 -13.92 6.34
CA GLY A 93 -10.62 -13.13 6.84
C GLY A 93 -11.62 -12.81 5.74
N PRO A 94 -12.75 -12.16 6.09
CA PRO A 94 -13.84 -11.92 5.14
C PRO A 94 -13.63 -10.71 4.23
N ALA A 95 -12.52 -9.98 4.36
CA ALA A 95 -12.23 -8.81 3.53
C ALA A 95 -12.15 -9.16 2.05
N LEU A 96 -12.52 -8.22 1.19
CA LEU A 96 -12.18 -8.31 -0.23
C LEU A 96 -10.67 -8.26 -0.38
N LYS A 97 -10.13 -9.00 -1.34
CA LYS A 97 -8.67 -9.13 -1.52
C LYS A 97 -8.29 -8.76 -2.94
N ALA A 98 -7.26 -7.92 -3.07
CA ALA A 98 -6.70 -7.53 -4.35
C ALA A 98 -5.18 -7.54 -4.27
N HIS A 99 -4.54 -7.50 -5.43
CA HIS A 99 -3.08 -7.44 -5.54
C HIS A 99 -2.70 -6.28 -6.44
N TRP A 100 -2.04 -5.28 -5.87
CA TRP A 100 -1.50 -4.12 -6.58
C TRP A 100 0.03 -4.19 -6.54
N GLY A 101 0.61 -5.13 -7.28
CA GLY A 101 2.04 -5.39 -7.25
C GLY A 101 2.88 -4.18 -7.58
N LEU A 102 3.97 -4.03 -6.84
CA LEU A 102 4.96 -2.97 -7.00
C LEU A 102 6.36 -3.57 -6.95
N GLU A 103 7.22 -3.17 -7.88
CA GLU A 103 8.64 -3.44 -7.75
C GLU A 103 9.16 -2.79 -6.46
N ASP A 104 10.08 -3.46 -5.78
CA ASP A 104 10.63 -2.92 -4.55
C ASP A 104 11.71 -1.87 -4.87
N PRO A 105 11.46 -0.58 -4.63
CA PRO A 105 12.44 0.45 -4.92
C PRO A 105 13.68 0.35 -4.03
N SER A 106 13.59 -0.32 -2.88
CA SER A 106 14.73 -0.52 -1.99
C SER A 106 15.75 -1.52 -2.54
N ASP A 107 15.38 -2.31 -3.55
CA ASP A 107 16.29 -3.24 -4.23
C ASP A 107 17.09 -2.56 -5.35
N VAL A 108 16.76 -1.32 -5.70
CA VAL A 108 17.49 -0.60 -6.74
C VAL A 108 18.84 -0.16 -6.22
N SER A 109 19.90 -0.48 -6.96
CA SER A 109 21.26 -0.03 -6.69
C SER A 109 21.68 1.01 -7.71
N GLY A 110 22.73 1.77 -7.39
CA GLY A 110 23.25 2.81 -8.26
C GLY A 110 23.46 4.12 -7.53
N SER A 111 23.36 5.24 -8.27
CA SER A 111 23.52 6.57 -7.69
C SER A 111 22.32 6.95 -6.81
N GLU A 112 22.53 7.96 -5.96
CA GLU A 112 21.43 8.53 -5.17
C GLU A 112 20.28 9.03 -6.06
N GLU A 113 20.58 9.58 -7.22
CA GLU A 113 19.58 10.04 -8.19
C GLU A 113 18.77 8.88 -8.72
N GLN A 114 19.40 7.75 -9.04
CA GLN A 114 18.71 6.55 -9.54
C GLN A 114 17.80 5.94 -8.48
N ILE A 115 18.27 5.86 -7.24
CA ILE A 115 17.50 5.34 -6.12
C ILE A 115 16.32 6.24 -5.81
N THR A 116 16.55 7.56 -5.75
CA THR A 116 15.49 8.55 -5.52
C THR A 116 14.43 8.48 -6.62
N ALA A 117 14.84 8.35 -7.88
CA ALA A 117 13.91 8.20 -9.00
C ALA A 117 13.05 6.94 -8.87
N ALA A 118 13.62 5.83 -8.40
CA ALA A 118 12.88 4.59 -8.19
C ALA A 118 11.80 4.75 -7.11
N PHE A 119 12.14 5.38 -5.99
CA PHE A 119 11.17 5.65 -4.92
C PHE A 119 10.06 6.61 -5.39
N ASN A 120 10.41 7.65 -6.12
CA ASN A 120 9.43 8.59 -6.65
C ASN A 120 8.51 7.94 -7.69
N ALA A 121 9.04 7.06 -8.54
CA ALA A 121 8.24 6.33 -9.52
C ALA A 121 7.25 5.38 -8.84
N THR A 122 7.68 4.69 -7.79
CA THR A 122 6.81 3.84 -6.98
C THR A 122 5.69 4.65 -6.34
N LEU A 123 6.02 5.78 -5.74
CA LEU A 123 5.03 6.66 -5.12
C LEU A 123 4.04 7.20 -6.14
N ALA A 124 4.47 7.56 -7.34
CA ALA A 124 3.60 8.02 -8.42
C ALA A 124 2.60 6.96 -8.86
N THR A 125 3.03 5.71 -8.96
CA THR A 125 2.14 4.59 -9.27
C THR A 125 1.10 4.39 -8.17
N ILE A 126 1.52 4.44 -6.92
CA ILE A 126 0.62 4.36 -5.77
C ILE A 126 -0.41 5.48 -5.80
N GLU A 127 0.02 6.70 -6.07
CA GLU A 127 -0.88 7.86 -6.16
C GLU A 127 -1.94 7.65 -7.24
N THR A 128 -1.55 7.21 -8.43
CA THR A 128 -2.47 6.94 -9.54
C THR A 128 -3.53 5.93 -9.13
N ARG A 129 -3.12 4.84 -8.50
CA ARG A 129 -4.03 3.78 -8.05
C ARG A 129 -4.96 4.25 -6.93
N CYS A 130 -4.43 4.95 -5.94
CA CYS A 130 -5.24 5.48 -4.84
C CYS A 130 -6.28 6.49 -5.34
N ARG A 131 -5.92 7.38 -6.24
CA ARG A 131 -6.88 8.33 -6.82
C ARG A 131 -7.98 7.62 -7.59
N ALA A 132 -7.65 6.62 -8.38
CA ALA A 132 -8.64 5.83 -9.11
C ALA A 132 -9.59 5.10 -8.15
N PHE A 133 -9.07 4.52 -7.08
CA PHE A 133 -9.87 3.87 -6.05
C PHE A 133 -10.83 4.84 -5.38
N LEU A 134 -10.36 6.00 -4.95
CA LEU A 134 -11.16 6.98 -4.22
C LEU A 134 -12.25 7.64 -5.08
N GLN A 135 -12.18 7.50 -6.41
CA GLN A 135 -13.18 8.00 -7.35
C GLN A 135 -14.26 6.96 -7.69
N LEU A 136 -14.17 5.74 -7.16
CA LEU A 136 -15.15 4.69 -7.45
C LEU A 136 -16.51 5.03 -6.85
N PRO A 137 -17.61 4.71 -7.57
CA PRO A 137 -18.97 4.92 -7.06
C PRO A 137 -19.37 3.78 -6.10
N PHE A 138 -18.78 3.74 -4.92
CA PHE A 138 -18.96 2.64 -3.96
C PHE A 138 -20.41 2.29 -3.67
N GLU A 139 -21.30 3.29 -3.66
CA GLU A 139 -22.71 3.12 -3.40
C GLU A 139 -23.43 2.29 -4.47
N ARG A 140 -22.84 2.21 -5.68
CA ARG A 140 -23.39 1.51 -6.83
C ARG A 140 -22.72 0.19 -7.13
N LEU A 141 -21.66 -0.14 -6.37
CA LEU A 141 -20.85 -1.33 -6.60
C LEU A 141 -21.22 -2.39 -5.56
N ASP A 142 -21.60 -3.59 -6.03
CA ASP A 142 -21.63 -4.76 -5.17
C ASP A 142 -20.20 -5.33 -5.00
N ALA A 143 -20.05 -6.37 -4.19
CA ALA A 143 -18.73 -6.96 -3.92
C ALA A 143 -18.04 -7.45 -5.20
N ALA A 144 -18.76 -8.07 -6.12
CA ALA A 144 -18.20 -8.58 -7.36
C ALA A 144 -17.74 -7.45 -8.29
N ALA A 145 -18.53 -6.38 -8.38
CA ALA A 145 -18.19 -5.23 -9.20
C ALA A 145 -16.99 -4.48 -8.61
N LEU A 146 -16.93 -4.34 -7.28
CA LEU A 146 -15.79 -3.73 -6.60
C LEU A 146 -14.53 -4.56 -6.82
N GLN A 147 -14.63 -5.88 -6.74
CA GLN A 147 -13.49 -6.76 -7.01
C GLN A 147 -12.93 -6.54 -8.41
N ARG A 148 -13.79 -6.43 -9.42
CA ARG A 148 -13.37 -6.17 -10.80
C ARG A 148 -12.67 -4.81 -10.93
N GLU A 149 -13.17 -3.79 -10.23
CA GLU A 149 -12.56 -2.46 -10.25
C GLU A 149 -11.18 -2.46 -9.57
N LEU A 150 -11.04 -3.19 -8.46
CA LEU A 150 -9.74 -3.36 -7.80
C LEU A 150 -8.72 -4.03 -8.73
N GLU A 151 -9.14 -5.05 -9.47
CA GLU A 151 -8.29 -5.73 -10.45
C GLU A 151 -7.90 -4.82 -11.62
N ARG A 152 -8.84 -3.99 -12.10
CA ARG A 152 -8.57 -3.01 -13.15
C ARG A 152 -7.55 -1.98 -12.69
N ILE A 153 -7.69 -1.45 -11.47
CA ILE A 153 -6.78 -0.46 -10.91
C ILE A 153 -5.37 -1.03 -10.78
N ALA A 154 -5.25 -2.31 -10.50
CA ALA A 154 -3.94 -2.98 -10.42
C ALA A 154 -3.11 -2.88 -11.71
N THR A 155 -3.74 -2.57 -12.84
CA THR A 155 -3.07 -2.43 -14.13
C THR A 155 -2.59 -1.02 -14.44
N LEU A 156 -2.91 -0.07 -13.60
CA LEU A 156 -2.54 1.33 -13.80
C LEU A 156 -1.06 1.60 -13.48
#